data_018599893cab6aeb1f07b046ea59223f
#
_entry.id   018599893cab6aeb1f07b046ea59223f
#
_cell.length_a   1.000
_cell.length_b   1.000
_cell.length_c   1.000
_cell.angle_alpha   90.00
_cell.angle_beta   90.00
_cell.angle_gamma   90.00
#
_symmetry.space_group_name_H-M   'P 1'
#
loop_
_entity.id
_entity.type
_entity.pdbx_description
1 polymer ?
#
loop_
_entity_poly.entity_id
_entity_poly.type
_entity_poly.pdbx_seq_one_letter_code
_entity_poly.pdbx_strand_id
1 'polypeptide(L)'
;MSYQNLSPNQANELLSNDSDTTYIDVRSMPEYENGHPADSLNIPVMHREAMGMVPNPEFVRVLQSHFDLDAKLLIGCQSGARSVRASEALIAAGFTNITNVTGGYGGARNQAGEVIELGWMESGLPVEYGAEGDTSYPALVSVVNE
;
A
#
# COMPACT_ATOMS: atom_id res chain seq x y z
N MET A 1 -2.05 -11.50 17.18
CA MET A 1 -1.52 -10.24 16.63
C MET A 1 -2.42 -9.76 15.51
N SER A 2 -2.62 -8.48 15.43
CA SER A 2 -3.52 -7.88 14.46
C SER A 2 -2.96 -6.58 13.93
N TYR A 3 -3.49 -6.11 12.82
CA TYR A 3 -3.18 -4.80 12.29
C TYR A 3 -4.25 -3.80 12.74
N GLN A 4 -3.90 -2.51 12.65
CA GLN A 4 -4.83 -1.42 12.95
C GLN A 4 -5.40 -0.85 11.65
N ASN A 5 -6.46 -0.06 11.78
CA ASN A 5 -7.10 0.62 10.64
C ASN A 5 -7.09 2.12 10.86
N LEU A 6 -6.70 2.87 9.83
CA LEU A 6 -6.78 4.33 9.82
C LEU A 6 -7.40 4.78 8.51
N SER A 7 -8.10 5.92 8.54
CA SER A 7 -8.58 6.57 7.33
C SER A 7 -7.42 7.22 6.58
N PRO A 8 -7.58 7.58 5.28
CA PRO A 8 -6.54 8.31 4.57
C PRO A 8 -6.12 9.60 5.25
N ASN A 9 -7.05 10.36 5.82
CA ASN A 9 -6.73 11.60 6.53
C ASN A 9 -5.87 11.32 7.76
N GLN A 10 -6.23 10.29 8.54
CA GLN A 10 -5.45 9.88 9.71
C GLN A 10 -4.07 9.37 9.31
N ALA A 11 -3.99 8.62 8.21
CA ALA A 11 -2.72 8.11 7.70
C ALA A 11 -1.81 9.26 7.26
N ASN A 12 -2.36 10.24 6.54
CA ASN A 12 -1.59 11.41 6.11
C ASN A 12 -1.08 12.22 7.30
N GLU A 13 -1.90 12.38 8.32
CA GLU A 13 -1.49 13.08 9.54
C GLU A 13 -0.32 12.36 10.22
N LEU A 14 -0.39 11.04 10.30
CA LEU A 14 0.68 10.24 10.88
C LEU A 14 1.98 10.37 10.05
N LEU A 15 1.89 10.32 8.73
CA LEU A 15 3.05 10.50 7.84
C LEU A 15 3.68 11.88 8.02
N SER A 16 2.87 12.91 8.23
CA SER A 16 3.35 14.28 8.42
C SER A 16 4.06 14.47 9.76
N ASN A 17 3.67 13.70 10.78
CA ASN A 17 4.18 13.84 12.15
C ASN A 17 5.26 12.82 12.51
N ASP A 18 5.46 11.79 11.70
CA ASP A 18 6.41 10.71 11.98
C ASP A 18 7.15 10.31 10.71
N SER A 19 8.39 10.78 10.58
CA SER A 19 9.22 10.51 9.40
C SER A 19 9.65 9.04 9.30
N ASP A 20 9.47 8.24 10.36
CA ASP A 20 9.81 6.82 10.35
C ASP A 20 8.68 5.95 9.81
N THR A 21 7.50 6.53 9.59
CA THR A 21 6.36 5.81 9.02
C THR A 21 6.41 5.84 7.49
N THR A 22 6.20 4.69 6.87
CA THR A 22 6.24 4.54 5.41
C THR A 22 4.91 4.02 4.88
N TYR A 23 4.43 4.61 3.79
CA TYR A 23 3.22 4.13 3.10
C TYR A 23 3.62 3.14 2.02
N ILE A 24 3.08 1.94 2.08
CA ILE A 24 3.27 0.90 1.07
C ILE A 24 2.01 0.80 0.23
N ASP A 25 2.10 1.17 -1.05
CA ASP A 25 1.02 1.04 -2.01
C ASP A 25 1.09 -0.37 -2.60
N VAL A 26 0.13 -1.21 -2.23
CA VAL A 26 0.13 -2.62 -2.63
C VAL A 26 -0.69 -2.88 -3.89
N ARG A 27 -1.04 -1.81 -4.62
CA ARG A 27 -1.70 -1.94 -5.91
C ARG A 27 -0.72 -2.41 -6.98
N SER A 28 -1.24 -2.77 -8.15
CA SER A 28 -0.40 -3.16 -9.27
C SER A 28 0.45 -1.98 -9.77
N MET A 29 1.49 -2.30 -10.53
CA MET A 29 2.38 -1.28 -11.09
C MET A 29 1.65 -0.25 -11.96
N PRO A 30 0.75 -0.65 -12.89
CA PRO A 30 0.02 0.34 -13.69
C PRO A 30 -0.88 1.26 -12.86
N GLU A 31 -1.49 0.74 -11.80
CA GLU A 31 -2.32 1.57 -10.91
C GLU A 31 -1.46 2.62 -10.20
N TYR A 32 -0.30 2.22 -9.69
CA TYR A 32 0.62 3.13 -9.01
C TYR A 32 1.11 4.23 -9.96
N GLU A 33 1.45 3.86 -11.18
CA GLU A 33 1.92 4.80 -12.21
C GLU A 33 0.88 5.89 -12.52
N ASN A 34 -0.40 5.53 -12.49
CA ASN A 34 -1.50 6.44 -12.80
C ASN A 34 -1.86 7.39 -11.64
N GLY A 35 -1.14 7.33 -10.56
CA GLY A 35 -1.33 8.19 -9.41
C GLY A 35 -1.26 7.41 -8.12
N HIS A 36 -0.55 7.94 -7.13
CA HIS A 36 -0.36 7.28 -5.85
C HIS A 36 -0.13 8.32 -4.75
N PRO A 37 -0.29 7.93 -3.49
CA PRO A 37 0.06 8.83 -2.39
C PRO A 37 1.51 9.26 -2.49
N ALA A 38 1.75 10.56 -2.27
CA ALA A 38 3.11 11.12 -2.34
C ALA A 38 4.05 10.36 -1.39
N ASP A 39 5.26 10.08 -1.86
CA ASP A 39 6.32 9.37 -1.13
C ASP A 39 6.01 7.91 -0.80
N SER A 40 4.92 7.34 -1.33
CA SER A 40 4.61 5.92 -1.12
C SER A 40 5.54 5.04 -1.95
N LEU A 41 5.77 3.82 -1.45
CA LEU A 41 6.54 2.80 -2.15
C LEU A 41 5.57 1.80 -2.78
N ASN A 42 5.83 1.40 -4.02
CA ASN A 42 4.98 0.42 -4.68
C ASN A 42 5.54 -1.00 -4.51
N ILE A 43 4.84 -1.81 -3.73
CA ILE A 43 5.15 -3.23 -3.59
C ILE A 43 3.83 -3.98 -3.76
N PRO A 44 3.50 -4.44 -4.98
CA PRO A 44 2.21 -5.07 -5.24
C PRO A 44 2.02 -6.38 -4.49
N VAL A 45 0.85 -6.53 -3.84
CA VAL A 45 0.45 -7.82 -3.28
C VAL A 45 -0.09 -8.72 -4.39
N MET A 46 -0.59 -8.12 -5.47
CA MET A 46 -1.01 -8.83 -6.68
C MET A 46 -0.52 -8.07 -7.91
N HIS A 47 -0.13 -8.81 -8.94
CA HIS A 47 0.25 -8.25 -10.24
C HIS A 47 -0.93 -8.30 -11.21
N ARG A 48 -0.97 -7.32 -12.11
CA ARG A 48 -1.92 -7.33 -13.21
C ARG A 48 -1.30 -8.07 -14.39
N GLU A 49 -1.94 -9.15 -14.79
CA GLU A 49 -1.53 -9.99 -15.91
C GLU A 49 -2.61 -9.99 -16.98
N ALA A 50 -2.32 -10.58 -18.14
CA ALA A 50 -3.28 -10.65 -19.25
C ALA A 50 -4.58 -11.36 -18.86
N MET A 51 -4.49 -12.34 -17.97
CA MET A 51 -5.65 -13.14 -17.52
C MET A 51 -6.30 -12.57 -16.25
N GLY A 52 -5.86 -11.41 -15.77
CA GLY A 52 -6.41 -10.78 -14.58
C GLY A 52 -5.36 -10.59 -13.50
N MET A 53 -5.83 -10.37 -12.27
CA MET A 53 -4.93 -10.15 -11.14
C MET A 53 -4.44 -11.48 -10.59
N VAL A 54 -3.12 -11.58 -10.38
CA VAL A 54 -2.48 -12.78 -9.83
C VAL A 54 -1.63 -12.43 -8.61
N PRO A 55 -1.56 -13.32 -7.60
CA PRO A 55 -0.74 -13.05 -6.41
C PRO A 55 0.72 -12.84 -6.75
N ASN A 56 1.38 -11.94 -6.01
CA ASN A 56 2.81 -11.73 -6.12
C ASN A 56 3.52 -12.60 -5.07
N PRO A 57 4.20 -13.68 -5.47
CA PRO A 57 4.85 -14.57 -4.52
C PRO A 57 6.03 -13.93 -3.80
N GLU A 58 6.55 -12.81 -4.30
CA GLU A 58 7.69 -12.12 -3.71
C GLU A 58 7.28 -11.01 -2.72
N PHE A 59 5.97 -10.78 -2.53
CA PHE A 59 5.48 -9.64 -1.76
C PHE A 59 6.13 -9.55 -0.36
N VAL A 60 5.99 -10.59 0.43
CA VAL A 60 6.52 -10.60 1.81
C VAL A 60 8.04 -10.50 1.80
N ARG A 61 8.69 -11.22 0.88
CA ARG A 61 10.15 -11.24 0.77
C ARG A 61 10.72 -9.85 0.48
N VAL A 62 10.07 -9.09 -0.41
CA VAL A 62 10.52 -7.73 -0.73
C VAL A 62 10.39 -6.84 0.51
N LEU A 63 9.27 -6.92 1.22
CA LEU A 63 9.09 -6.17 2.47
C LEU A 63 10.16 -6.54 3.51
N GLN A 64 10.43 -7.84 3.68
CA GLN A 64 11.45 -8.31 4.62
C GLN A 64 12.85 -7.81 4.27
N SER A 65 13.12 -7.59 2.99
CA SER A 65 14.43 -7.11 2.53
C SER A 65 14.63 -5.61 2.78
N HIS A 66 13.56 -4.85 2.87
CA HIS A 66 13.63 -3.40 3.02
C HIS A 66 13.32 -2.91 4.42
N PHE A 67 12.63 -3.71 5.24
CA PHE A 67 12.12 -3.25 6.54
C PHE A 67 12.35 -4.28 7.64
N ASP A 68 12.63 -3.77 8.85
CA ASP A 68 12.65 -4.59 10.05
C ASP A 68 11.22 -4.96 10.43
N LEU A 69 11.07 -6.01 11.25
CA LEU A 69 9.76 -6.52 11.64
C LEU A 69 8.94 -5.53 12.47
N ASP A 70 9.59 -4.56 13.10
CA ASP A 70 8.91 -3.52 13.89
C ASP A 70 8.74 -2.21 13.12
N ALA A 71 9.07 -2.17 11.82
CA ALA A 71 8.92 -0.98 11.01
C ALA A 71 7.44 -0.53 10.96
N LYS A 72 7.23 0.78 11.00
CA LYS A 72 5.89 1.37 10.98
C LYS A 72 5.42 1.50 9.53
N LEU A 73 4.53 0.61 9.12
CA LEU A 73 4.07 0.52 7.74
C LEU A 73 2.57 0.77 7.63
N LEU A 74 2.21 1.70 6.74
CA LEU A 74 0.84 1.93 6.32
C LEU A 74 0.63 1.16 5.02
N ILE A 75 -0.42 0.36 4.95
CA ILE A 75 -0.69 -0.50 3.80
C ILE A 75 -1.98 -0.03 3.14
N GLY A 76 -1.89 0.41 1.89
CA GLY A 76 -3.05 0.89 1.16
C GLY A 76 -3.17 0.27 -0.23
N CYS A 77 -4.41 0.11 -0.70
CA CYS A 77 -4.70 -0.32 -2.06
C CYS A 77 -5.72 0.62 -2.69
N GLN A 78 -6.53 0.15 -3.64
CA GLN A 78 -7.50 1.02 -4.31
C GLN A 78 -8.75 1.27 -3.46
N SER A 79 -9.32 0.20 -2.90
CA SER A 79 -10.59 0.30 -2.14
C SER A 79 -10.56 -0.40 -0.77
N GLY A 80 -9.47 -1.10 -0.44
CA GLY A 80 -9.27 -1.71 0.87
C GLY A 80 -9.15 -3.24 0.89
N ALA A 81 -9.60 -3.95 -0.14
CA ALA A 81 -9.62 -5.41 -0.12
C ALA A 81 -8.22 -6.04 -0.19
N ARG A 82 -7.39 -5.57 -1.12
CA ARG A 82 -6.02 -6.10 -1.27
C ARG A 82 -5.13 -5.73 -0.10
N SER A 83 -5.31 -4.53 0.46
CA SER A 83 -4.50 -4.09 1.60
C SER A 83 -4.80 -4.88 2.87
N VAL A 84 -6.05 -5.35 3.05
CA VAL A 84 -6.39 -6.24 4.16
C VAL A 84 -5.61 -7.55 4.03
N ARG A 85 -5.61 -8.16 2.84
CA ARG A 85 -4.85 -9.40 2.59
C ARG A 85 -3.35 -9.18 2.79
N ALA A 86 -2.85 -8.05 2.30
CA ALA A 86 -1.44 -7.70 2.47
C ALA A 86 -1.09 -7.54 3.95
N SER A 87 -1.93 -6.84 4.70
CA SER A 87 -1.72 -6.63 6.14
C SER A 87 -1.71 -7.96 6.88
N GLU A 88 -2.65 -8.86 6.58
CA GLU A 88 -2.71 -10.18 7.20
C GLU A 88 -1.45 -11.01 6.89
N ALA A 89 -0.98 -10.96 5.64
CA ALA A 89 0.23 -11.68 5.24
C ALA A 89 1.46 -11.17 5.99
N LEU A 90 1.56 -9.86 6.18
CA LEU A 90 2.68 -9.26 6.89
C LEU A 90 2.66 -9.59 8.38
N ILE A 91 1.47 -9.56 9.01
CA ILE A 91 1.33 -9.99 10.41
C ILE A 91 1.74 -11.47 10.55
N ALA A 92 1.29 -12.32 9.64
CA ALA A 92 1.66 -13.74 9.65
C ALA A 92 3.17 -13.95 9.49
N ALA A 93 3.84 -13.03 8.80
CA ALA A 93 5.29 -13.08 8.59
C ALA A 93 6.09 -12.49 9.76
N GLY A 94 5.42 -11.97 10.80
CA GLY A 94 6.08 -11.48 12.00
C GLY A 94 6.17 -9.96 12.12
N PHE A 95 5.65 -9.20 11.16
CA PHE A 95 5.62 -7.75 11.28
C PHE A 95 4.66 -7.35 12.39
N THR A 96 5.08 -6.41 13.24
CA THR A 96 4.36 -6.06 14.47
C THR A 96 3.67 -4.71 14.44
N ASN A 97 3.93 -3.88 13.43
CA ASN A 97 3.45 -2.50 13.42
C ASN A 97 2.84 -2.18 12.05
N ILE A 98 1.75 -2.86 11.73
CA ILE A 98 1.06 -2.77 10.44
C ILE A 98 -0.26 -2.03 10.63
N THR A 99 -0.51 -1.05 9.77
CA THR A 99 -1.77 -0.29 9.74
C THR A 99 -2.35 -0.34 8.34
N ASN A 100 -3.59 -0.82 8.22
CA ASN A 100 -4.33 -0.81 6.97
C ASN A 100 -4.95 0.58 6.78
N VAL A 101 -4.80 1.15 5.58
CA VAL A 101 -5.45 2.42 5.24
C VAL A 101 -6.79 2.09 4.61
N THR A 102 -7.87 2.30 5.37
CA THR A 102 -9.21 2.05 4.88
C THR A 102 -9.57 3.03 3.77
N GLY A 103 -10.41 2.59 2.82
CA GLY A 103 -10.72 3.42 1.65
C GLY A 103 -9.61 3.47 0.60
N GLY A 104 -8.36 3.24 0.97
CA GLY A 104 -7.24 3.21 0.04
C GLY A 104 -7.09 4.48 -0.79
N TYR A 105 -6.60 4.32 -2.01
CA TYR A 105 -6.38 5.46 -2.90
C TYR A 105 -7.67 6.00 -3.50
N GLY A 106 -8.60 5.13 -3.89
CA GLY A 106 -9.80 5.50 -4.64
C GLY A 106 -11.11 5.48 -3.87
N GLY A 107 -11.08 5.08 -2.59
CA GLY A 107 -12.27 5.02 -1.76
C GLY A 107 -13.02 3.70 -1.85
N ALA A 108 -13.81 3.42 -0.83
CA ALA A 108 -14.64 2.22 -0.77
C ALA A 108 -16.10 2.58 -1.10
N ARG A 109 -16.76 1.69 -1.87
CA ARG A 109 -18.14 1.87 -2.29
C ARG A 109 -18.95 0.60 -1.96
N ASN A 110 -20.27 0.78 -1.73
CA ASN A 110 -21.17 -0.35 -1.54
C ASN A 110 -21.65 -0.86 -2.91
N GLN A 111 -22.52 -1.87 -2.89
CA GLN A 111 -23.04 -2.48 -4.13
C GLN A 111 -23.86 -1.50 -4.98
N ALA A 112 -24.44 -0.48 -4.35
CA ALA A 112 -25.20 0.56 -5.06
C ALA A 112 -24.31 1.65 -5.66
N GLY A 113 -22.99 1.55 -5.48
CA GLY A 113 -22.05 2.54 -5.98
C GLY A 113 -21.88 3.77 -5.08
N GLU A 114 -22.50 3.74 -3.90
CA GLU A 114 -22.39 4.84 -2.94
C GLU A 114 -21.04 4.79 -2.22
N VAL A 115 -20.42 5.95 -2.04
CA VAL A 115 -19.13 6.05 -1.32
C VAL A 115 -19.41 5.84 0.16
N ILE A 116 -18.84 4.76 0.73
CA ILE A 116 -18.95 4.47 2.16
C ILE A 116 -17.70 4.91 2.91
N GLU A 117 -16.60 5.16 2.19
CA GLU A 117 -15.38 5.72 2.76
C GLU A 117 -14.60 6.44 1.68
N LEU A 118 -14.20 7.70 1.94
CA LEU A 118 -13.40 8.47 1.00
C LEU A 118 -11.99 7.91 0.91
N GLY A 119 -11.43 7.90 -0.31
CA GLY A 119 -10.05 7.49 -0.53
C GLY A 119 -9.08 8.66 -0.39
N TRP A 120 -7.80 8.33 -0.57
CA TRP A 120 -6.70 9.29 -0.49
C TRP A 120 -6.90 10.46 -1.47
N MET A 121 -7.14 10.14 -2.73
CA MET A 121 -7.29 11.14 -3.79
C MET A 121 -8.50 12.04 -3.56
N GLU A 122 -9.65 11.45 -3.22
CA GLU A 122 -10.90 12.19 -2.99
C GLU A 122 -10.82 13.08 -1.76
N SER A 123 -9.94 12.76 -0.82
CA SER A 123 -9.73 13.56 0.38
C SER A 123 -8.81 14.77 0.15
N GLY A 124 -8.29 14.93 -1.07
CA GLY A 124 -7.42 16.04 -1.42
C GLY A 124 -6.01 15.94 -0.86
N LEU A 125 -5.55 14.74 -0.53
CA LEU A 125 -4.24 14.51 0.05
C LEU A 125 -3.15 14.48 -1.03
N PRO A 126 -1.86 14.66 -0.65
CA PRO A 126 -0.79 14.76 -1.65
C PRO A 126 -0.67 13.51 -2.53
N VAL A 127 -0.61 13.73 -3.85
CA VAL A 127 -0.56 12.70 -4.89
C VAL A 127 0.63 12.96 -5.80
N GLU A 128 1.28 11.87 -6.23
CA GLU A 128 2.33 11.89 -7.24
C GLU A 128 1.95 10.95 -8.38
N TYR A 129 2.55 11.15 -9.55
CA TYR A 129 2.29 10.36 -10.75
C TYR A 129 3.59 9.78 -11.30
N GLY A 130 3.47 8.66 -12.01
CA GLY A 130 4.61 7.99 -12.60
C GLY A 130 5.15 6.87 -11.72
N ALA A 131 6.07 6.09 -12.28
CA ALA A 131 6.67 4.96 -11.59
C ALA A 131 8.17 4.92 -11.84
N GLU A 132 8.80 6.09 -11.74
CA GLU A 132 10.25 6.24 -11.92
C GLU A 132 10.94 6.39 -10.58
N GLY A 133 12.21 5.96 -10.53
CA GLY A 133 13.06 6.16 -9.35
C GLY A 133 12.91 5.06 -8.31
N ASP A 134 13.39 5.36 -7.12
CA ASP A 134 13.62 4.38 -6.06
C ASP A 134 12.36 3.87 -5.37
N THR A 135 11.22 4.52 -5.60
CA THR A 135 9.95 4.12 -4.98
C THR A 135 9.15 3.14 -5.83
N SER A 136 9.58 2.89 -7.06
CA SER A 136 8.91 1.97 -7.97
C SER A 136 9.22 0.52 -7.63
N TYR A 137 8.31 -0.39 -7.97
CA TYR A 137 8.51 -1.81 -7.69
C TYR A 137 9.77 -2.40 -8.37
N PRO A 138 10.04 -2.10 -9.65
CA PRO A 138 11.27 -2.62 -10.27
C PRO A 138 12.54 -2.24 -9.51
N ALA A 139 12.62 -1.02 -8.99
CA ALA A 139 13.77 -0.59 -8.19
C ALA A 139 13.83 -1.32 -6.85
N LEU A 140 12.69 -1.50 -6.20
CA LEU A 140 12.63 -2.13 -4.88
C LEU A 140 12.94 -3.63 -4.95
N VAL A 141 12.44 -4.33 -5.96
CA VAL A 141 12.67 -5.78 -6.11
C VAL A 141 14.09 -6.08 -6.59
N SER A 142 14.75 -5.18 -7.32
CA SER A 142 16.10 -5.40 -7.82
C SER A 142 17.11 -5.57 -6.68
N VAL A 143 16.89 -4.87 -5.56
CA VAL A 143 17.76 -4.98 -4.37
C VAL A 143 17.69 -6.39 -3.78
N VAL A 144 16.53 -7.02 -3.83
CA VAL A 144 16.32 -8.39 -3.30
C VAL A 144 17.07 -9.43 -4.13
N ASN A 145 17.20 -9.19 -5.42
CA ASN A 145 17.81 -10.13 -6.36
C ASN A 145 19.33 -9.96 -6.51
N GLU A 146 19.87 -8.98 -5.85
CA GLU A 146 21.32 -8.79 -5.77
C GLU A 146 21.90 -9.69 -4.65
#